data_bdb5d5707b31b009897afa653bba528f
#
_entry.id   bdb5d5707b31b009897afa653bba528f
#
_cell.length_a   1.000
_cell.length_b   1.000
_cell.length_c   1.000
_cell.angle_alpha   90.00
_cell.angle_beta   90.00
_cell.angle_gamma   90.00
#
_symmetry.space_group_name_H-M   'P 1'
#
loop_
_entity.id
_entity.type
_entity.pdbx_description
1 polymer ?
#
loop_
_entity_poly.entity_id
_entity_poly.type
_entity_poly.pdbx_seq_one_letter_code
_entity_poly.pdbx_strand_id
1 'polypeptide(L)'
;MRGGPRCALLLLVAAAALVPAARAQGATAPAPSSGVPFVPRDDILLDCGATGKGNDTDGRQWDGDAGSKYAPPKLASASAGAQDPSVPQVPYLTARVSAAPFTYSFPLGPGRKFLRLHFYPANYSNRNAADAFFSVSVPAAKVTLLSNFSAYQTTTALNFAYIVREFSVNVTGQNLDLTFTPEKGHPNAYAFINGIEVVSSPDLFDLATPQLVTGDGNSQPYEMDPAAALQTMYRLNVGGQAISPSKDSGGARSWDDDTPYIYGAGAGVSYQNDPSVAITYPDNVPGYVAPSDVYATARSMGPDKGVNMAYNLTWILQVDAGYQYLVRLHFCEIQSPYTKPNQRVFNIYLNNQTAMQGADVIQWADPNGIGTPVYKDYVVSTVGSGIMDFWVALHPDAETKPQYYDAILNGMEVFKLQLTNGSLVGLNPVPSADPPAHSGSGDKKSLVAPIVGGVIGGLAVLALGYCCFICKRRRKAAKASGMSDGHSGWLPLSLDQGRNKKL
;
A
#
# COMPACT_ATOMS: atom_id res chain seq x y z
N MET A 1 5.82 -91.78 42.94
CA MET A 1 4.40 -91.86 42.47
C MET A 1 3.91 -90.47 42.09
N ARG A 2 3.42 -90.31 40.85
CA ARG A 2 2.61 -89.23 40.30
C ARG A 2 3.21 -87.84 40.34
N GLY A 3 3.80 -87.23 39.37
CA GLY A 3 3.55 -86.93 37.96
C GLY A 3 2.42 -85.95 37.72
N GLY A 4 2.69 -84.65 37.68
CA GLY A 4 1.72 -83.61 37.25
C GLY A 4 2.36 -82.69 36.27
N PRO A 5 1.67 -82.33 35.20
CA PRO A 5 2.27 -81.67 34.04
C PRO A 5 2.49 -80.12 34.25
N ARG A 6 3.63 -79.64 33.79
CA ARG A 6 3.96 -78.23 33.69
C ARG A 6 3.23 -77.63 32.48
N CYS A 7 2.32 -76.72 32.74
CA CYS A 7 1.77 -75.80 31.74
C CYS A 7 2.81 -74.78 31.33
N ALA A 8 3.27 -74.82 30.08
CA ALA A 8 4.09 -73.78 29.47
C ALA A 8 3.21 -72.66 28.95
N LEU A 9 3.32 -71.49 29.51
CA LEU A 9 2.63 -70.26 29.07
C LEU A 9 3.45 -69.62 27.93
N LEU A 10 2.97 -69.73 26.71
CA LEU A 10 3.54 -69.07 25.55
C LEU A 10 3.09 -67.56 25.56
N LEU A 11 4.05 -66.68 25.86
CA LEU A 11 3.91 -65.24 25.68
C LEU A 11 4.13 -64.93 24.21
N LEU A 12 3.06 -64.60 23.47
CA LEU A 12 3.10 -64.00 22.16
C LEU A 12 3.44 -62.49 22.34
N VAL A 13 4.68 -62.10 22.02
CA VAL A 13 5.07 -60.70 21.88
C VAL A 13 4.66 -60.25 20.48
N ALA A 14 3.60 -59.46 20.40
CA ALA A 14 3.23 -58.76 19.17
C ALA A 14 4.17 -57.57 19.01
N ALA A 15 5.13 -57.67 18.08
CA ALA A 15 5.93 -56.55 17.63
C ALA A 15 5.07 -55.65 16.73
N ALA A 16 4.57 -54.55 17.29
CA ALA A 16 3.98 -53.48 16.50
C ALA A 16 5.11 -52.74 15.73
N ALA A 17 5.17 -52.99 14.42
CA ALA A 17 6.04 -52.23 13.53
C ALA A 17 5.48 -50.80 13.43
N LEU A 18 6.16 -49.86 14.09
CA LEU A 18 6.01 -48.42 13.84
C LEU A 18 6.56 -48.12 12.45
N VAL A 19 5.66 -48.00 11.47
CA VAL A 19 5.98 -47.41 10.17
C VAL A 19 6.09 -45.88 10.41
N PRO A 20 7.26 -45.27 10.21
CA PRO A 20 7.34 -43.82 10.24
C PRO A 20 6.52 -43.28 9.05
N ALA A 21 5.46 -42.53 9.32
CA ALA A 21 4.78 -41.75 8.31
C ALA A 21 5.82 -40.80 7.70
N ALA A 22 6.27 -41.13 6.50
CA ALA A 22 7.05 -40.22 5.69
C ALA A 22 6.15 -38.99 5.41
N ARG A 23 6.44 -37.91 6.12
CA ARG A 23 5.91 -36.60 5.79
C ARG A 23 6.40 -36.31 4.37
N ALA A 24 5.49 -36.28 3.40
CA ALA A 24 5.79 -35.79 2.08
C ALA A 24 6.27 -34.33 2.25
N GLN A 25 7.59 -34.14 2.19
CA GLN A 25 8.16 -32.82 2.00
C GLN A 25 7.66 -32.37 0.64
N GLY A 26 6.66 -31.48 0.65
CA GLY A 26 6.31 -30.74 -0.55
C GLY A 26 7.59 -30.10 -1.05
N ALA A 27 7.94 -30.35 -2.31
CA ALA A 27 9.09 -29.73 -2.96
C ALA A 27 8.89 -28.22 -2.84
N THR A 28 9.58 -27.60 -1.90
CA THR A 28 9.75 -26.15 -1.86
C THR A 28 10.44 -25.78 -3.15
N ALA A 29 9.77 -24.98 -3.98
CA ALA A 29 10.41 -24.36 -5.12
C ALA A 29 11.70 -23.68 -4.61
N PRO A 30 12.83 -23.77 -5.35
CA PRO A 30 14.07 -23.10 -4.94
C PRO A 30 13.76 -21.62 -4.70
N ALA A 31 14.22 -21.08 -3.57
CA ALA A 31 14.12 -19.65 -3.29
C ALA A 31 14.74 -18.89 -4.47
N PRO A 32 14.02 -17.93 -5.09
CA PRO A 32 14.59 -17.15 -6.18
C PRO A 32 15.81 -16.41 -5.66
N SER A 33 16.88 -16.40 -6.47
CA SER A 33 18.10 -15.67 -6.20
C SER A 33 17.77 -14.20 -5.91
N SER A 34 18.42 -13.60 -4.92
CA SER A 34 18.30 -12.21 -4.49
C SER A 34 18.27 -11.26 -5.70
N GLY A 35 17.25 -10.41 -5.78
CA GLY A 35 17.14 -9.37 -6.81
C GLY A 35 16.37 -9.73 -8.09
N VAL A 36 15.91 -10.97 -8.29
CA VAL A 36 15.08 -11.32 -9.44
C VAL A 36 13.60 -11.09 -9.11
N PRO A 37 12.84 -10.34 -9.92
CA PRO A 37 11.41 -10.19 -9.76
C PRO A 37 10.69 -11.55 -9.80
N PHE A 38 9.68 -11.70 -8.97
CA PHE A 38 8.81 -12.87 -9.03
C PHE A 38 7.95 -12.84 -10.29
N VAL A 39 7.90 -13.95 -11.01
CA VAL A 39 7.00 -14.11 -12.16
C VAL A 39 5.78 -14.91 -11.71
N PRO A 40 4.58 -14.30 -11.66
CA PRO A 40 3.38 -14.99 -11.22
C PRO A 40 3.00 -16.11 -12.22
N ARG A 41 2.58 -17.26 -11.67
CA ARG A 41 2.05 -18.37 -12.47
C ARG A 41 0.67 -18.03 -13.06
N ASP A 42 -0.17 -17.39 -12.27
CA ASP A 42 -1.48 -16.90 -12.67
C ASP A 42 -1.41 -15.36 -12.59
N ASP A 43 -1.74 -14.71 -13.70
CA ASP A 43 -1.81 -13.25 -13.84
C ASP A 43 -3.04 -12.96 -14.69
N ILE A 44 -4.19 -12.81 -14.03
CA ILE A 44 -5.50 -12.66 -14.67
C ILE A 44 -6.03 -11.28 -14.35
N LEU A 45 -6.26 -10.48 -15.40
CA LEU A 45 -6.84 -9.15 -15.33
C LEU A 45 -8.12 -9.15 -16.16
N LEU A 46 -9.29 -9.08 -15.51
CA LEU A 46 -10.59 -9.08 -16.17
C LEU A 46 -11.25 -7.72 -16.11
N ASP A 47 -11.56 -7.16 -17.28
CA ASP A 47 -12.44 -6.00 -17.46
C ASP A 47 -13.90 -6.51 -17.53
N CYS A 48 -14.61 -6.37 -16.42
CA CYS A 48 -15.92 -6.97 -16.24
C CYS A 48 -17.00 -6.22 -17.05
N GLY A 49 -17.64 -6.94 -17.95
CA GLY A 49 -18.65 -6.39 -18.87
C GLY A 49 -18.11 -5.99 -20.24
N ALA A 50 -16.80 -5.88 -20.42
CA ALA A 50 -16.18 -5.58 -21.70
C ALA A 50 -16.13 -6.81 -22.63
N THR A 51 -16.07 -6.56 -23.95
CA THR A 51 -16.06 -7.61 -24.99
C THR A 51 -14.68 -7.84 -25.63
N GLY A 52 -13.70 -6.99 -25.33
CA GLY A 52 -12.40 -7.01 -26.00
C GLY A 52 -11.26 -6.87 -25.00
N LYS A 53 -10.07 -6.62 -25.53
CA LYS A 53 -8.89 -6.30 -24.74
C LYS A 53 -8.75 -4.80 -24.61
N GLY A 54 -8.31 -4.34 -23.44
CA GLY A 54 -7.99 -2.94 -23.17
C GLY A 54 -6.70 -2.82 -22.38
N ASN A 55 -6.10 -1.65 -22.37
CA ASN A 55 -4.97 -1.36 -21.50
C ASN A 55 -5.39 -0.35 -20.44
N ASP A 56 -4.95 -0.57 -19.20
CA ASP A 56 -5.08 0.42 -18.14
C ASP A 56 -4.07 1.57 -18.31
N THR A 57 -4.12 2.53 -17.41
CA THR A 57 -3.21 3.70 -17.43
C THR A 57 -1.75 3.36 -17.16
N ASP A 58 -1.50 2.19 -16.60
CA ASP A 58 -0.15 1.65 -16.35
C ASP A 58 0.37 0.76 -17.50
N GLY A 59 -0.42 0.63 -18.58
CA GLY A 59 -0.08 -0.14 -19.78
C GLY A 59 -0.31 -1.65 -19.63
N ARG A 60 -0.88 -2.13 -18.52
CA ARG A 60 -1.21 -3.55 -18.34
C ARG A 60 -2.43 -3.92 -19.17
N GLN A 61 -2.37 -5.07 -19.83
CA GLN A 61 -3.45 -5.55 -20.68
C GLN A 61 -4.51 -6.30 -19.87
N TRP A 62 -5.77 -5.87 -20.02
CA TRP A 62 -6.95 -6.49 -19.43
C TRP A 62 -7.75 -7.22 -20.50
N ASP A 63 -8.28 -8.38 -20.16
CA ASP A 63 -9.18 -9.13 -21.02
C ASP A 63 -10.63 -8.84 -20.65
N GLY A 64 -11.46 -8.51 -21.65
CA GLY A 64 -12.91 -8.42 -21.43
C GLY A 64 -13.48 -9.77 -21.02
N ASP A 65 -14.39 -9.77 -20.06
CA ASP A 65 -14.92 -11.01 -19.51
C ASP A 65 -16.10 -11.60 -20.33
N ALA A 66 -16.61 -10.89 -21.35
CA ALA A 66 -17.66 -11.40 -22.20
C ALA A 66 -17.22 -12.62 -23.00
N GLY A 67 -17.85 -13.76 -22.73
CA GLY A 67 -17.46 -15.05 -23.30
C GLY A 67 -16.24 -15.70 -22.65
N SER A 68 -15.72 -15.13 -21.58
CA SER A 68 -14.63 -15.69 -20.79
C SER A 68 -15.09 -16.95 -20.05
N LYS A 69 -14.18 -17.91 -19.87
CA LYS A 69 -14.42 -19.12 -19.05
C LYS A 69 -14.61 -18.83 -17.55
N TYR A 70 -14.30 -17.61 -17.12
CA TYR A 70 -14.34 -17.21 -15.70
C TYR A 70 -15.68 -16.59 -15.32
N ALA A 71 -16.32 -15.89 -16.26
CA ALA A 71 -17.55 -15.15 -15.98
C ALA A 71 -18.77 -16.07 -15.87
N PRO A 72 -19.72 -15.76 -14.97
CA PRO A 72 -20.97 -16.50 -14.89
C PRO A 72 -21.77 -16.34 -16.19
N PRO A 73 -22.42 -17.43 -16.67
CA PRO A 73 -23.20 -17.37 -17.87
C PRO A 73 -24.41 -16.45 -17.69
N LYS A 74 -24.76 -15.68 -18.74
CA LYS A 74 -25.96 -14.81 -18.80
C LYS A 74 -25.97 -13.64 -17.81
N LEU A 75 -24.84 -13.26 -17.24
CA LEU A 75 -24.74 -12.07 -16.39
C LEU A 75 -24.77 -10.80 -17.25
N ALA A 76 -25.60 -9.82 -16.86
CA ALA A 76 -25.75 -8.59 -17.61
C ALA A 76 -24.48 -7.71 -17.56
N SER A 77 -24.09 -7.18 -18.73
CA SER A 77 -23.10 -6.09 -18.82
C SER A 77 -23.83 -4.76 -18.80
N ALA A 78 -23.22 -3.76 -18.20
CA ALA A 78 -23.70 -2.38 -18.24
C ALA A 78 -22.52 -1.42 -18.36
N SER A 79 -22.70 -0.33 -19.10
CA SER A 79 -21.75 0.78 -19.12
C SER A 79 -22.15 1.84 -18.11
N ALA A 80 -21.16 2.57 -17.59
CA ALA A 80 -21.41 3.74 -16.76
C ALA A 80 -22.23 4.78 -17.56
N GLY A 81 -23.32 5.28 -16.98
CA GLY A 81 -24.20 6.24 -17.62
C GLY A 81 -23.52 7.60 -17.86
N ALA A 82 -22.62 7.99 -16.97
CA ALA A 82 -21.67 9.08 -17.13
C ALA A 82 -20.39 8.66 -16.43
N GLN A 83 -19.24 8.91 -17.07
CA GLN A 83 -17.94 8.62 -16.47
C GLN A 83 -17.24 9.93 -16.15
N ASP A 84 -16.70 10.02 -14.92
CA ASP A 84 -15.84 11.13 -14.53
C ASP A 84 -14.56 11.09 -15.40
N PRO A 85 -14.15 12.20 -16.02
CA PRO A 85 -12.95 12.24 -16.87
C PRO A 85 -11.64 11.85 -16.15
N SER A 86 -11.60 11.93 -14.82
CA SER A 86 -10.45 11.52 -14.02
C SER A 86 -10.35 10.00 -13.82
N VAL A 87 -11.44 9.25 -14.13
CA VAL A 87 -11.49 7.80 -13.94
C VAL A 87 -10.98 7.10 -15.21
N PRO A 88 -10.01 6.18 -15.09
CA PRO A 88 -9.56 5.38 -16.22
C PRO A 88 -10.71 4.61 -16.89
N GLN A 89 -10.64 4.44 -18.20
CA GLN A 89 -11.69 3.67 -18.90
C GLN A 89 -11.60 2.18 -18.54
N VAL A 90 -10.40 1.63 -18.52
CA VAL A 90 -10.14 0.23 -18.16
C VAL A 90 -9.68 0.18 -16.71
N PRO A 91 -10.31 -0.65 -15.85
CA PRO A 91 -11.50 -1.49 -16.09
C PRO A 91 -12.83 -0.82 -15.72
N TYR A 92 -12.93 0.51 -15.59
CA TYR A 92 -14.06 1.18 -14.91
C TYR A 92 -15.22 1.61 -15.80
N LEU A 93 -15.08 1.58 -17.16
CA LEU A 93 -16.14 2.00 -18.07
C LEU A 93 -17.33 1.04 -18.05
N THR A 94 -17.09 -0.25 -17.85
CA THR A 94 -18.11 -1.29 -17.85
C THR A 94 -18.19 -2.01 -16.51
N ALA A 95 -19.30 -2.67 -16.27
CA ALA A 95 -19.50 -3.49 -15.08
C ALA A 95 -20.38 -4.70 -15.38
N ARG A 96 -20.23 -5.75 -14.58
CA ARG A 96 -21.24 -6.77 -14.41
C ARG A 96 -22.16 -6.41 -13.26
N VAL A 97 -23.46 -6.50 -13.49
CA VAL A 97 -24.50 -6.06 -12.54
C VAL A 97 -25.56 -7.12 -12.37
N SER A 98 -26.00 -7.38 -11.13
CA SER A 98 -27.07 -8.35 -10.85
C SER A 98 -27.80 -8.05 -9.55
N ALA A 99 -29.14 -8.24 -9.57
CA ALA A 99 -29.98 -8.27 -8.37
C ALA A 99 -30.05 -9.69 -7.72
N ALA A 100 -29.42 -10.68 -8.35
CA ALA A 100 -29.29 -12.03 -7.82
C ALA A 100 -27.82 -12.38 -7.57
N PRO A 101 -27.50 -13.32 -6.68
CA PRO A 101 -26.14 -13.79 -6.48
C PRO A 101 -25.52 -14.34 -7.77
N PHE A 102 -24.21 -14.09 -7.95
CA PHE A 102 -23.43 -14.63 -9.05
C PHE A 102 -22.00 -14.96 -8.61
N THR A 103 -21.36 -15.88 -9.34
CA THR A 103 -20.03 -16.38 -8.98
C THR A 103 -19.11 -16.36 -10.20
N TYR A 104 -17.91 -15.79 -10.03
CA TYR A 104 -16.79 -16.01 -10.92
C TYR A 104 -16.01 -17.23 -10.44
N SER A 105 -15.58 -18.07 -11.39
CA SER A 105 -14.78 -19.27 -11.08
C SER A 105 -13.45 -19.21 -11.83
N PHE A 106 -12.38 -19.23 -11.07
CA PHE A 106 -11.01 -19.18 -11.59
C PHE A 106 -10.33 -20.54 -11.38
N PRO A 107 -10.12 -21.35 -12.43
CA PRO A 107 -9.30 -22.55 -12.35
C PRO A 107 -7.83 -22.12 -12.13
N LEU A 108 -7.31 -22.35 -10.92
CA LEU A 108 -5.98 -21.91 -10.50
C LEU A 108 -5.27 -23.03 -9.76
N GLY A 109 -3.94 -23.02 -9.83
CA GLY A 109 -3.12 -23.85 -8.96
C GLY A 109 -3.17 -23.38 -7.48
N PRO A 110 -2.87 -24.29 -6.54
CA PRO A 110 -2.83 -23.96 -5.11
C PRO A 110 -1.77 -22.91 -4.81
N GLY A 111 -1.90 -22.29 -3.65
CA GLY A 111 -1.00 -21.25 -3.13
C GLY A 111 -1.67 -19.89 -2.99
N ARG A 112 -0.89 -18.94 -2.50
CA ARG A 112 -1.36 -17.57 -2.22
C ARG A 112 -1.64 -16.81 -3.50
N LYS A 113 -2.72 -16.01 -3.48
CA LYS A 113 -3.13 -15.13 -4.57
C LYS A 113 -3.44 -13.75 -4.02
N PHE A 114 -2.97 -12.72 -4.71
CA PHE A 114 -3.56 -11.39 -4.59
C PHE A 114 -4.84 -11.35 -5.42
N LEU A 115 -5.92 -10.97 -4.76
CA LEU A 115 -7.24 -10.75 -5.35
C LEU A 115 -7.56 -9.27 -5.23
N ARG A 116 -7.71 -8.55 -6.35
CA ARG A 116 -8.09 -7.14 -6.38
C ARG A 116 -9.43 -6.97 -7.03
N LEU A 117 -10.31 -6.28 -6.33
CA LEU A 117 -11.67 -6.00 -6.75
C LEU A 117 -11.80 -4.49 -7.02
N HIS A 118 -12.12 -4.15 -8.25
CA HIS A 118 -12.21 -2.77 -8.74
C HIS A 118 -13.66 -2.32 -8.78
N PHE A 119 -13.97 -1.18 -8.15
CA PHE A 119 -15.32 -0.64 -8.06
C PHE A 119 -15.34 0.83 -8.44
N TYR A 120 -16.14 1.19 -9.45
CA TYR A 120 -16.52 2.55 -9.78
C TYR A 120 -18.02 2.70 -9.57
N PRO A 121 -18.50 3.43 -8.56
CA PRO A 121 -19.91 3.52 -8.21
C PRO A 121 -20.68 4.47 -9.14
N ALA A 122 -20.79 4.10 -10.41
CA ALA A 122 -21.62 4.81 -11.39
C ALA A 122 -23.05 4.27 -11.39
N ASN A 123 -23.96 5.01 -12.03
CA ASN A 123 -25.27 4.49 -12.37
C ASN A 123 -25.13 3.54 -13.57
N TYR A 124 -25.52 2.28 -13.38
CA TYR A 124 -25.46 1.23 -14.39
C TYR A 124 -26.87 0.90 -14.88
N SER A 125 -27.15 1.15 -16.16
CA SER A 125 -28.50 0.99 -16.72
C SER A 125 -29.52 1.82 -15.91
N ASN A 126 -30.55 1.19 -15.35
CA ASN A 126 -31.58 1.85 -14.54
C ASN A 126 -31.32 1.71 -13.03
N ARG A 127 -30.09 1.37 -12.59
CA ARG A 127 -29.73 1.16 -11.19
C ARG A 127 -28.98 2.36 -10.65
N ASN A 128 -29.40 2.82 -9.48
CA ASN A 128 -28.73 3.91 -8.78
C ASN A 128 -27.49 3.37 -8.04
N ALA A 129 -26.36 4.05 -8.15
CA ALA A 129 -25.13 3.70 -7.43
C ALA A 129 -25.33 3.57 -5.91
N ALA A 130 -26.21 4.41 -5.34
CA ALA A 130 -26.50 4.40 -3.90
C ALA A 130 -27.25 3.14 -3.42
N ASP A 131 -27.87 2.37 -4.33
CA ASP A 131 -28.58 1.13 -4.00
C ASP A 131 -27.67 -0.11 -4.05
N ALA A 132 -26.39 0.04 -4.44
CA ALA A 132 -25.45 -1.04 -4.50
C ALA A 132 -24.94 -1.42 -3.11
N PHE A 133 -25.60 -2.39 -2.48
CA PHE A 133 -25.19 -3.03 -1.23
C PHE A 133 -25.08 -4.53 -1.44
N PHE A 134 -23.91 -5.09 -1.16
CA PHE A 134 -23.64 -6.50 -1.41
C PHE A 134 -22.51 -7.06 -0.54
N SER A 135 -22.44 -8.37 -0.50
CA SER A 135 -21.36 -9.13 0.13
C SER A 135 -20.52 -9.83 -0.93
N VAL A 136 -19.24 -10.03 -0.64
CA VAL A 136 -18.30 -10.81 -1.46
C VAL A 136 -17.65 -11.87 -0.60
N SER A 137 -17.65 -13.12 -1.05
CA SER A 137 -17.09 -14.24 -0.29
C SER A 137 -16.30 -15.20 -1.19
N VAL A 138 -15.41 -15.97 -0.55
CA VAL A 138 -14.68 -17.11 -1.10
C VAL A 138 -15.18 -18.37 -0.36
N PRO A 139 -16.25 -19.05 -0.85
CA PRO A 139 -16.92 -20.11 -0.11
C PRO A 139 -16.01 -21.31 0.24
N ALA A 140 -15.12 -21.71 -0.67
CA ALA A 140 -14.20 -22.82 -0.44
C ALA A 140 -13.23 -22.57 0.71
N ALA A 141 -12.80 -21.32 0.91
CA ALA A 141 -11.95 -20.89 2.02
C ALA A 141 -12.77 -20.50 3.27
N LYS A 142 -14.10 -20.48 3.18
CA LYS A 142 -15.01 -19.99 4.23
C LYS A 142 -14.68 -18.55 4.67
N VAL A 143 -14.27 -17.71 3.72
CA VAL A 143 -13.88 -16.32 3.96
C VAL A 143 -14.94 -15.39 3.42
N THR A 144 -15.37 -14.42 4.25
CA THR A 144 -16.18 -13.27 3.84
C THR A 144 -15.24 -12.06 3.71
N LEU A 145 -15.05 -11.61 2.47
CA LEU A 145 -14.18 -10.48 2.14
C LEU A 145 -14.86 -9.16 2.42
N LEU A 146 -16.10 -9.01 1.96
CA LEU A 146 -16.94 -7.83 2.12
C LEU A 146 -18.34 -8.25 2.55
N SER A 147 -19.02 -7.47 3.39
CA SER A 147 -20.43 -7.65 3.75
C SER A 147 -21.10 -6.30 3.95
N ASN A 148 -22.32 -6.20 3.50
CA ASN A 148 -23.07 -4.94 3.48
C ASN A 148 -22.25 -3.78 2.88
N PHE A 149 -21.42 -4.11 1.90
CA PHE A 149 -20.47 -3.17 1.31
C PHE A 149 -21.17 -2.26 0.31
N SER A 150 -20.86 -0.96 0.40
CA SER A 150 -21.28 0.05 -0.58
C SER A 150 -20.06 0.82 -1.08
N ALA A 151 -19.71 0.60 -2.36
CA ALA A 151 -18.67 1.39 -3.02
C ALA A 151 -19.04 2.87 -3.06
N TYR A 152 -20.32 3.20 -3.24
CA TYR A 152 -20.81 4.59 -3.26
C TYR A 152 -20.56 5.31 -1.93
N GLN A 153 -20.95 4.69 -0.80
CA GLN A 153 -20.69 5.28 0.52
C GLN A 153 -19.20 5.43 0.79
N THR A 154 -18.42 4.40 0.44
CA THR A 154 -16.98 4.40 0.66
C THR A 154 -16.28 5.50 -0.15
N THR A 155 -16.57 5.62 -1.44
CA THR A 155 -15.95 6.64 -2.30
C THR A 155 -16.39 8.05 -1.89
N THR A 156 -17.66 8.23 -1.51
CA THR A 156 -18.16 9.52 -1.04
C THR A 156 -17.47 9.94 0.27
N ALA A 157 -17.32 9.03 1.22
CA ALA A 157 -16.71 9.32 2.50
C ALA A 157 -15.21 9.63 2.39
N LEU A 158 -14.51 8.93 1.49
CA LEU A 158 -13.07 9.09 1.27
C LEU A 158 -12.71 10.11 0.19
N ASN A 159 -13.71 10.71 -0.47
CA ASN A 159 -13.53 11.62 -1.60
C ASN A 159 -12.70 11.02 -2.76
N PHE A 160 -12.98 9.76 -3.08
CA PHE A 160 -12.39 9.05 -4.21
C PHE A 160 -13.43 8.87 -5.33
N ALA A 161 -12.99 8.82 -6.59
CA ALA A 161 -13.88 8.53 -7.70
C ALA A 161 -14.15 7.00 -7.84
N TYR A 162 -13.16 6.19 -7.55
CA TYR A 162 -13.22 4.72 -7.58
C TYR A 162 -12.37 4.13 -6.47
N ILE A 163 -12.56 2.85 -6.18
CA ILE A 163 -11.76 2.15 -5.16
C ILE A 163 -11.35 0.76 -5.63
N VAL A 164 -10.21 0.32 -5.11
CA VAL A 164 -9.70 -1.06 -5.21
C VAL A 164 -9.71 -1.67 -3.81
N ARG A 165 -10.17 -2.91 -3.70
CA ARG A 165 -10.04 -3.71 -2.48
C ARG A 165 -9.13 -4.89 -2.76
N GLU A 166 -7.98 -4.91 -2.10
CA GLU A 166 -6.99 -5.98 -2.26
C GLU A 166 -7.03 -6.93 -1.08
N PHE A 167 -7.03 -8.22 -1.41
CA PHE A 167 -6.99 -9.31 -0.45
C PHE A 167 -5.87 -10.28 -0.84
N SER A 168 -5.27 -10.92 0.17
CA SER A 168 -4.41 -12.08 -0.02
C SER A 168 -5.18 -13.31 0.46
N VAL A 169 -5.47 -14.24 -0.44
CA VAL A 169 -6.20 -15.49 -0.14
C VAL A 169 -5.34 -16.70 -0.48
N ASN A 170 -5.42 -17.75 0.34
CA ASN A 170 -4.73 -19.01 0.06
C ASN A 170 -5.69 -19.99 -0.62
N VAL A 171 -5.39 -20.35 -1.86
CA VAL A 171 -6.14 -21.35 -2.62
C VAL A 171 -5.56 -22.72 -2.32
N THR A 172 -6.35 -23.58 -1.68
CA THR A 172 -5.94 -24.96 -1.34
C THR A 172 -6.38 -25.99 -2.37
N GLY A 173 -7.40 -25.66 -3.19
CA GLY A 173 -7.94 -26.49 -4.26
C GLY A 173 -7.40 -26.10 -5.64
N GLN A 174 -8.19 -26.43 -6.66
CA GLN A 174 -7.90 -26.11 -8.07
C GLN A 174 -8.76 -24.98 -8.61
N ASN A 175 -9.61 -24.38 -7.77
CA ASN A 175 -10.47 -23.27 -8.14
C ASN A 175 -10.51 -22.22 -7.04
N LEU A 176 -10.59 -20.96 -7.45
CA LEU A 176 -11.00 -19.84 -6.64
C LEU A 176 -12.38 -19.39 -7.12
N ASP A 177 -13.40 -19.62 -6.29
CA ASP A 177 -14.76 -19.16 -6.55
C ASP A 177 -15.00 -17.88 -5.76
N LEU A 178 -15.44 -16.83 -6.45
CA LEU A 178 -15.71 -15.53 -5.90
C LEU A 178 -17.20 -15.21 -6.07
N THR A 179 -17.95 -15.22 -4.97
CA THR A 179 -19.40 -15.05 -4.97
C THR A 179 -19.81 -13.68 -4.50
N PHE A 180 -20.58 -12.98 -5.33
CA PHE A 180 -21.20 -11.67 -5.05
C PHE A 180 -22.66 -11.89 -4.72
N THR A 181 -23.12 -11.36 -3.57
CA THR A 181 -24.49 -11.54 -3.09
C THR A 181 -25.10 -10.19 -2.72
N PRO A 182 -26.14 -9.72 -3.44
CA PRO A 182 -26.88 -8.52 -3.03
C PRO A 182 -27.48 -8.63 -1.64
N GLU A 183 -27.46 -7.54 -0.87
CA GLU A 183 -27.97 -7.50 0.49
C GLU A 183 -29.51 -7.49 0.54
N LYS A 184 -30.10 -8.39 1.30
CA LYS A 184 -31.57 -8.51 1.41
C LYS A 184 -32.23 -7.38 2.19
N GLY A 185 -31.47 -6.70 3.06
CA GLY A 185 -31.99 -5.64 3.93
C GLY A 185 -32.15 -4.28 3.25
N HIS A 186 -31.66 -4.14 2.03
CA HIS A 186 -31.72 -2.86 1.27
C HIS A 186 -32.70 -3.01 0.10
N PRO A 187 -33.68 -2.09 -0.04
CA PRO A 187 -34.56 -2.02 -1.20
C PRO A 187 -33.74 -1.83 -2.50
N ASN A 188 -34.08 -2.57 -3.55
CA ASN A 188 -33.41 -2.48 -4.85
C ASN A 188 -31.92 -2.86 -4.83
N ALA A 189 -31.42 -3.50 -3.78
CA ALA A 189 -30.03 -3.91 -3.68
C ALA A 189 -29.57 -4.71 -4.90
N TYR A 190 -28.36 -4.43 -5.33
CA TYR A 190 -27.67 -5.17 -6.39
C TYR A 190 -26.19 -5.25 -6.12
N ALA A 191 -25.54 -6.22 -6.71
CA ALA A 191 -24.09 -6.36 -6.72
C ALA A 191 -23.53 -5.95 -8.08
N PHE A 192 -22.33 -5.37 -8.08
CA PHE A 192 -21.60 -5.06 -9.30
C PHE A 192 -20.10 -5.24 -9.13
N ILE A 193 -19.39 -5.34 -10.25
CA ILE A 193 -17.93 -5.40 -10.31
C ILE A 193 -17.45 -4.83 -11.65
N ASN A 194 -16.42 -4.00 -11.63
CA ASN A 194 -15.80 -3.42 -12.82
C ASN A 194 -14.57 -4.20 -13.27
N GLY A 195 -13.72 -4.61 -12.35
CA GLY A 195 -12.51 -5.36 -12.67
C GLY A 195 -12.13 -6.35 -11.59
N ILE A 196 -11.54 -7.45 -12.00
CA ILE A 196 -11.01 -8.48 -11.09
C ILE A 196 -9.58 -8.79 -11.52
N GLU A 197 -8.62 -8.65 -10.59
CA GLU A 197 -7.27 -9.17 -10.76
C GLU A 197 -7.07 -10.39 -9.86
N VAL A 198 -6.48 -11.46 -10.40
CA VAL A 198 -6.03 -12.61 -9.63
C VAL A 198 -4.58 -12.90 -10.01
N VAL A 199 -3.65 -12.59 -9.11
CA VAL A 199 -2.22 -12.70 -9.34
C VAL A 199 -1.61 -13.68 -8.34
N SER A 200 -0.94 -14.73 -8.84
CA SER A 200 -0.19 -15.64 -7.95
C SER A 200 0.91 -14.88 -7.22
N SER A 201 1.01 -15.11 -5.93
CA SER A 201 2.02 -14.51 -5.07
C SER A 201 2.85 -15.59 -4.38
N PRO A 202 4.15 -15.38 -4.14
CA PRO A 202 4.86 -16.17 -3.14
C PRO A 202 4.18 -15.93 -1.79
N ASP A 203 4.37 -16.85 -0.84
CA ASP A 203 3.88 -16.59 0.52
C ASP A 203 4.78 -15.58 1.21
N LEU A 204 4.41 -14.30 1.10
CA LEU A 204 5.14 -13.19 1.72
C LEU A 204 5.05 -13.20 3.25
N PHE A 205 4.12 -13.97 3.81
CA PHE A 205 3.79 -13.92 5.24
C PHE A 205 4.43 -15.09 6.03
N ASP A 206 5.05 -16.04 5.34
CA ASP A 206 5.77 -17.18 5.91
C ASP A 206 7.31 -17.00 5.86
N LEU A 207 7.79 -15.84 5.40
CA LEU A 207 9.23 -15.57 5.26
C LEU A 207 9.92 -15.28 6.60
N ALA A 208 9.17 -14.75 7.57
CA ALA A 208 9.65 -14.44 8.92
C ALA A 208 8.51 -14.59 9.93
N THR A 209 8.84 -14.99 11.14
CA THR A 209 7.85 -15.04 12.23
C THR A 209 7.58 -13.63 12.76
N PRO A 210 6.36 -13.11 12.59
CA PRO A 210 6.00 -11.80 13.13
C PRO A 210 6.09 -11.76 14.65
N GLN A 211 6.25 -10.57 15.21
CA GLN A 211 6.26 -10.36 16.66
C GLN A 211 4.91 -9.79 17.11
N LEU A 212 4.24 -10.47 18.04
CA LEU A 212 3.03 -9.95 18.68
C LEU A 212 3.42 -8.83 19.65
N VAL A 213 2.84 -7.65 19.46
CA VAL A 213 3.05 -6.51 20.34
C VAL A 213 2.12 -6.63 21.55
N THR A 214 2.69 -6.72 22.76
CA THR A 214 1.95 -6.95 24.00
C THR A 214 1.81 -5.70 24.86
N GLY A 215 2.43 -4.58 24.46
CA GLY A 215 2.32 -3.28 25.11
C GLY A 215 3.24 -3.07 26.30
N ASP A 216 3.83 -4.12 26.86
CA ASP A 216 4.81 -4.08 27.97
C ASP A 216 6.27 -3.94 27.52
N GLY A 217 6.48 -3.71 26.22
CA GLY A 217 7.82 -3.65 25.61
C GLY A 217 8.42 -5.02 25.28
N ASN A 218 7.75 -6.10 25.64
CA ASN A 218 8.12 -7.45 25.25
C ASN A 218 7.30 -7.82 24.00
N SER A 219 7.97 -8.38 23.00
CA SER A 219 7.31 -8.97 21.85
C SER A 219 7.45 -10.48 21.92
N GLN A 220 6.42 -11.19 21.45
CA GLN A 220 6.42 -12.65 21.41
C GLN A 220 6.25 -13.13 19.97
N PRO A 221 6.88 -14.25 19.57
CA PRO A 221 6.62 -14.83 18.27
C PRO A 221 5.13 -15.09 18.06
N TYR A 222 4.61 -14.70 16.90
CA TYR A 222 3.21 -14.90 16.50
C TYR A 222 3.17 -15.90 15.34
N GLU A 223 2.53 -17.03 15.55
CA GLU A 223 2.31 -18.00 14.48
C GLU A 223 1.07 -17.62 13.65
N MET A 224 1.30 -17.21 12.42
CA MET A 224 0.23 -16.93 11.49
C MET A 224 -0.34 -18.25 10.94
N ASP A 225 -1.68 -18.32 10.86
CA ASP A 225 -2.33 -19.40 10.14
C ASP A 225 -2.03 -19.25 8.62
N PRO A 226 -1.34 -20.22 7.98
CA PRO A 226 -1.05 -20.15 6.55
C PRO A 226 -2.31 -20.09 5.67
N ALA A 227 -3.46 -20.58 6.18
CA ALA A 227 -4.73 -20.51 5.47
C ALA A 227 -5.44 -19.15 5.64
N ALA A 228 -5.03 -18.34 6.60
CA ALA A 228 -5.68 -17.07 6.87
C ALA A 228 -5.66 -16.15 5.65
N ALA A 229 -6.80 -15.55 5.35
CA ALA A 229 -6.89 -14.46 4.39
C ALA A 229 -6.54 -13.12 5.05
N LEU A 230 -5.99 -12.21 4.26
CA LEU A 230 -5.63 -10.86 4.70
C LEU A 230 -6.25 -9.84 3.75
N GLN A 231 -6.56 -8.66 4.29
CA GLN A 231 -6.90 -7.49 3.48
C GLN A 231 -5.78 -6.46 3.57
N THR A 232 -5.24 -6.03 2.43
CA THR A 232 -4.33 -4.89 2.40
C THR A 232 -5.10 -3.63 2.74
N MET A 233 -4.72 -2.98 3.85
CA MET A 233 -5.28 -1.69 4.25
C MET A 233 -4.43 -0.55 3.72
N TYR A 234 -3.11 -0.65 3.85
CA TYR A 234 -2.15 0.34 3.41
C TYR A 234 -0.90 -0.33 2.86
N ARG A 235 -0.33 0.27 1.82
CA ARG A 235 0.99 -0.06 1.30
C ARG A 235 1.64 1.24 0.85
N LEU A 236 2.64 1.70 1.61
CA LEU A 236 3.20 3.04 1.50
C LEU A 236 4.68 3.00 1.13
N ASN A 237 5.05 3.77 0.11
CA ASN A 237 6.42 4.13 -0.20
C ASN A 237 6.77 5.39 0.62
N VAL A 238 7.45 5.19 1.75
CA VAL A 238 7.69 6.25 2.73
C VAL A 238 8.78 7.20 2.26
N GLY A 239 8.44 8.49 2.22
CA GLY A 239 9.34 9.54 1.75
C GLY A 239 9.54 9.58 0.24
N GLY A 240 8.90 8.67 -0.51
CA GLY A 240 8.96 8.55 -1.96
C GLY A 240 7.65 8.91 -2.65
N GLN A 241 7.63 8.73 -3.97
CA GLN A 241 6.44 8.87 -4.80
C GLN A 241 5.68 7.54 -4.88
N ALA A 242 4.42 7.58 -5.30
CA ALA A 242 3.66 6.36 -5.58
C ALA A 242 4.36 5.49 -6.63
N ILE A 243 4.29 4.17 -6.43
CA ILE A 243 4.86 3.17 -7.35
C ILE A 243 3.70 2.40 -7.97
N SER A 244 3.65 2.40 -9.30
CA SER A 244 2.59 1.72 -10.04
C SER A 244 2.80 0.20 -10.10
N PRO A 245 1.74 -0.58 -10.37
CA PRO A 245 1.82 -2.03 -10.46
C PRO A 245 2.87 -2.57 -11.43
N SER A 246 3.11 -1.90 -12.55
CA SER A 246 4.13 -2.31 -13.55
C SER A 246 5.56 -2.15 -13.06
N LYS A 247 5.78 -1.35 -12.01
CA LYS A 247 7.09 -1.13 -11.38
C LYS A 247 7.33 -1.95 -10.12
N ASP A 248 6.31 -2.70 -9.67
CA ASP A 248 6.45 -3.58 -8.51
C ASP A 248 7.35 -4.80 -8.82
N SER A 249 7.86 -5.41 -7.78
CA SER A 249 8.82 -6.52 -7.86
C SER A 249 8.18 -7.92 -8.11
N GLY A 250 6.96 -7.95 -8.70
CA GLY A 250 6.35 -9.19 -9.19
C GLY A 250 4.99 -9.56 -8.61
N GLY A 251 4.42 -8.76 -7.74
CA GLY A 251 3.04 -8.91 -7.26
C GLY A 251 2.04 -7.99 -7.95
N ALA A 252 2.50 -7.14 -8.87
CA ALA A 252 1.73 -6.05 -9.49
C ALA A 252 1.01 -5.19 -8.43
N ARG A 253 1.68 -4.93 -7.30
CA ARG A 253 1.14 -4.17 -6.17
C ARG A 253 1.32 -2.67 -6.42
N SER A 254 0.35 -1.88 -5.97
CA SER A 254 0.51 -0.41 -5.89
C SER A 254 1.08 -0.02 -4.53
N TRP A 255 1.97 0.96 -4.53
CA TRP A 255 2.48 1.60 -3.33
C TRP A 255 2.11 3.07 -3.39
N ASP A 256 1.41 3.56 -2.39
CA ASP A 256 1.01 4.97 -2.31
C ASP A 256 2.12 5.81 -1.65
N ASP A 257 2.14 7.11 -1.89
CA ASP A 257 2.99 8.01 -1.10
C ASP A 257 2.46 8.16 0.33
N ASP A 258 3.35 8.43 1.28
CA ASP A 258 3.00 8.48 2.70
C ASP A 258 2.51 9.86 3.18
N THR A 259 2.58 10.88 2.34
CA THR A 259 2.31 12.27 2.71
C THR A 259 0.91 12.50 3.32
N PRO A 260 -0.18 11.86 2.82
CA PRO A 260 -1.50 12.05 3.39
C PRO A 260 -1.66 11.53 4.82
N TYR A 261 -0.74 10.68 5.27
CA TYR A 261 -0.83 9.97 6.55
C TYR A 261 0.09 10.52 7.64
N ILE A 262 1.00 11.42 7.30
CA ILE A 262 1.93 12.04 8.24
C ILE A 262 1.18 12.96 9.19
N TYR A 263 1.47 12.82 10.49
CA TYR A 263 0.85 13.59 11.55
C TYR A 263 1.73 14.78 12.00
N GLY A 264 1.15 15.98 11.93
CA GLY A 264 1.64 17.17 12.60
C GLY A 264 2.88 17.83 11.99
N ALA A 265 3.45 18.77 12.77
CA ALA A 265 4.60 19.57 12.37
C ALA A 265 5.92 18.79 12.29
N GLY A 266 5.96 17.59 12.88
CA GLY A 266 7.09 16.67 12.81
C GLY A 266 7.06 15.78 11.58
N ALA A 267 6.69 16.33 10.41
CA ALA A 267 6.55 15.56 9.16
C ALA A 267 7.84 14.88 8.67
N GLY A 268 8.96 15.13 9.35
CA GLY A 268 10.26 14.59 8.97
C GLY A 268 10.76 15.16 7.64
N VAL A 269 11.85 14.60 7.17
CA VAL A 269 12.49 14.97 5.89
C VAL A 269 12.52 13.75 4.99
N SER A 270 12.04 13.90 3.75
CA SER A 270 12.14 12.87 2.72
C SER A 270 13.54 12.84 2.14
N TYR A 271 14.10 11.65 1.99
CA TYR A 271 15.41 11.39 1.41
C TYR A 271 15.31 10.39 0.26
N GLN A 272 16.18 10.57 -0.72
CA GLN A 272 16.52 9.54 -1.70
C GLN A 272 17.90 8.99 -1.36
N ASN A 273 18.19 7.78 -1.81
CA ASN A 273 19.50 7.18 -1.59
C ASN A 273 20.62 8.06 -2.15
N ASP A 274 21.72 8.11 -1.40
CA ASP A 274 22.97 8.68 -1.91
C ASP A 274 23.34 7.92 -3.22
N PRO A 275 23.70 8.61 -4.31
CA PRO A 275 24.07 7.97 -5.57
C PRO A 275 25.20 6.93 -5.46
N SER A 276 26.02 7.02 -4.42
CA SER A 276 27.08 6.05 -4.12
C SER A 276 26.58 4.82 -3.38
N VAL A 277 25.32 4.81 -2.90
CA VAL A 277 24.71 3.71 -2.15
C VAL A 277 23.81 2.90 -3.08
N ALA A 278 24.26 1.73 -3.48
CA ALA A 278 23.44 0.77 -4.24
C ALA A 278 22.53 -0.03 -3.29
N ILE A 279 21.27 -0.22 -3.70
CA ILE A 279 20.35 -1.11 -2.97
C ILE A 279 20.67 -2.56 -3.35
N THR A 280 21.08 -3.35 -2.37
CA THR A 280 21.49 -4.74 -2.57
C THR A 280 20.73 -5.66 -1.62
N TYR A 281 19.88 -6.52 -2.17
CA TYR A 281 19.09 -7.47 -1.37
C TYR A 281 19.98 -8.57 -0.81
N PRO A 282 19.95 -8.82 0.51
CA PRO A 282 20.62 -9.97 1.11
C PRO A 282 19.84 -11.25 0.82
N ASP A 283 20.48 -12.41 1.00
CA ASP A 283 19.86 -13.72 0.69
C ASP A 283 18.56 -14.00 1.44
N ASN A 284 18.42 -13.44 2.65
CA ASN A 284 17.24 -13.60 3.50
C ASN A 284 16.11 -12.60 3.23
N VAL A 285 16.29 -11.67 2.29
CA VAL A 285 15.25 -10.73 1.86
C VAL A 285 15.08 -10.85 0.34
N PRO A 286 14.14 -11.70 -0.11
CA PRO A 286 13.87 -11.84 -1.53
C PRO A 286 13.45 -10.51 -2.18
N GLY A 287 13.90 -10.25 -3.39
CA GLY A 287 13.60 -9.00 -4.11
C GLY A 287 12.11 -8.75 -4.37
N TYR A 288 11.28 -9.80 -4.26
CA TYR A 288 9.83 -9.66 -4.39
C TYR A 288 9.12 -9.18 -3.10
N VAL A 289 9.82 -9.02 -1.98
CA VAL A 289 9.23 -8.48 -0.74
C VAL A 289 8.74 -7.06 -0.95
N ALA A 290 9.59 -6.21 -1.52
CA ALA A 290 9.22 -4.87 -1.98
C ALA A 290 10.17 -4.46 -3.11
N PRO A 291 9.76 -3.59 -4.06
CA PRO A 291 10.63 -3.10 -5.12
C PRO A 291 11.76 -2.23 -4.56
N SER A 292 12.87 -2.15 -5.31
CA SER A 292 14.04 -1.33 -4.93
C SER A 292 13.69 0.14 -4.68
N ASP A 293 12.69 0.67 -5.36
CA ASP A 293 12.23 2.04 -5.23
C ASP A 293 11.73 2.35 -3.81
N VAL A 294 11.14 1.36 -3.11
CA VAL A 294 10.74 1.48 -1.69
C VAL A 294 11.97 1.65 -0.80
N TYR A 295 13.03 0.89 -1.05
CA TYR A 295 14.24 0.95 -0.25
C TYR A 295 15.18 2.10 -0.64
N ALA A 296 14.97 2.69 -1.83
CA ALA A 296 15.73 3.84 -2.32
C ALA A 296 15.22 5.18 -1.79
N THR A 297 14.08 5.20 -1.11
CA THR A 297 13.52 6.41 -0.47
C THR A 297 13.29 6.17 1.01
N ALA A 298 13.26 7.24 1.78
CA ALA A 298 12.99 7.17 3.21
C ALA A 298 12.45 8.50 3.74
N ARG A 299 11.80 8.43 4.88
CA ARG A 299 11.55 9.58 5.73
C ARG A 299 12.35 9.45 7.02
N SER A 300 13.07 10.50 7.39
CA SER A 300 13.78 10.62 8.66
C SER A 300 13.33 11.86 9.42
N MET A 301 13.69 11.97 10.70
CA MET A 301 13.32 13.14 11.50
C MET A 301 14.15 14.38 11.16
N GLY A 302 15.32 14.20 10.53
CA GLY A 302 16.22 15.27 10.18
C GLY A 302 17.37 15.46 11.19
N PRO A 303 18.23 16.49 10.99
CA PRO A 303 19.49 16.60 11.71
C PRO A 303 19.40 17.25 13.11
N ASP A 304 18.26 17.86 13.48
CA ASP A 304 18.16 18.62 14.73
C ASP A 304 17.77 17.71 15.90
N LYS A 305 18.75 17.41 16.75
CA LYS A 305 18.55 16.60 17.97
C LYS A 305 17.46 17.17 18.90
N GLY A 306 17.39 18.50 19.05
CA GLY A 306 16.43 19.13 19.98
C GLY A 306 14.99 18.92 19.53
N VAL A 307 14.76 19.07 18.22
CA VAL A 307 13.47 18.78 17.59
C VAL A 307 13.15 17.29 17.68
N ASN A 308 14.08 16.44 17.31
CA ASN A 308 13.88 14.99 17.23
C ASN A 308 13.57 14.36 18.59
N MET A 309 14.14 14.92 19.67
CA MET A 309 13.87 14.48 21.04
C MET A 309 12.54 15.00 21.61
N ALA A 310 11.90 15.97 20.95
CA ALA A 310 10.64 16.56 21.40
C ALA A 310 9.41 15.96 20.69
N TYR A 311 9.58 15.27 19.58
CA TYR A 311 8.51 14.79 18.74
C TYR A 311 8.76 13.35 18.26
N ASN A 312 7.69 12.66 17.91
CA ASN A 312 7.75 11.37 17.20
C ASN A 312 7.56 11.62 15.70
N LEU A 313 8.24 10.85 14.88
CA LEU A 313 7.89 10.72 13.47
C LEU A 313 6.70 9.77 13.38
N THR A 314 5.52 10.27 12.99
CA THR A 314 4.25 9.57 13.19
C THR A 314 3.39 9.55 11.95
N TRP A 315 2.79 8.40 11.68
CA TRP A 315 1.71 8.19 10.69
C TRP A 315 0.43 7.81 11.40
N ILE A 316 -0.70 8.34 10.94
CA ILE A 316 -2.04 7.97 11.42
C ILE A 316 -2.79 7.31 10.28
N LEU A 317 -3.25 6.09 10.51
CA LEU A 317 -3.94 5.24 9.56
C LEU A 317 -5.32 4.88 10.11
N GLN A 318 -6.37 5.03 9.33
CA GLN A 318 -7.70 4.63 9.76
C GLN A 318 -7.93 3.13 9.52
N VAL A 319 -8.29 2.41 10.56
CA VAL A 319 -8.51 0.97 10.52
C VAL A 319 -9.82 0.57 11.23
N ASP A 320 -10.32 -0.62 10.92
CA ASP A 320 -11.47 -1.19 11.65
C ASP A 320 -11.02 -1.68 13.03
N ALA A 321 -11.72 -1.25 14.08
CA ALA A 321 -11.47 -1.72 15.45
C ALA A 321 -11.90 -3.19 15.63
N GLY A 322 -11.26 -3.90 16.57
CA GLY A 322 -11.61 -5.29 16.91
C GLY A 322 -10.92 -6.34 16.03
N TYR A 323 -9.93 -5.96 15.23
CA TYR A 323 -9.12 -6.84 14.39
C TYR A 323 -7.67 -6.91 14.88
N GLN A 324 -6.95 -7.93 14.42
CA GLN A 324 -5.49 -7.95 14.44
C GLN A 324 -4.97 -7.43 13.10
N TYR A 325 -3.84 -6.73 13.16
CA TYR A 325 -3.16 -6.17 12.00
C TYR A 325 -1.74 -6.67 11.94
N LEU A 326 -1.34 -7.23 10.79
CA LEU A 326 0.07 -7.45 10.47
C LEU A 326 0.63 -6.13 9.91
N VAL A 327 1.62 -5.59 10.57
CA VAL A 327 2.34 -4.38 10.16
C VAL A 327 3.74 -4.78 9.75
N ARG A 328 4.07 -4.61 8.46
CA ARG A 328 5.41 -4.79 7.91
C ARG A 328 6.05 -3.43 7.73
N LEU A 329 7.18 -3.22 8.39
CA LEU A 329 7.98 -2.01 8.27
C LEU A 329 9.26 -2.34 7.48
N HIS A 330 9.51 -1.59 6.42
CA HIS A 330 10.68 -1.74 5.54
C HIS A 330 11.73 -0.72 5.91
N PHE A 331 12.95 -1.19 6.06
CA PHE A 331 14.10 -0.38 6.44
C PHE A 331 15.26 -0.61 5.48
N CYS A 332 15.94 0.45 5.15
CA CYS A 332 17.21 0.44 4.46
C CYS A 332 17.95 1.73 4.83
N GLU A 333 19.15 1.62 5.38
CA GLU A 333 19.95 2.82 5.57
C GLU A 333 20.51 3.27 4.22
N ILE A 334 20.16 4.49 3.83
CA ILE A 334 20.46 5.03 2.49
C ILE A 334 21.29 6.30 2.52
N GLN A 335 21.67 6.77 3.71
CA GLN A 335 22.39 8.01 3.92
C GLN A 335 23.84 7.75 4.34
N SER A 336 24.81 8.30 3.61
CA SER A 336 26.24 8.05 3.78
C SER A 336 26.82 8.28 5.18
N PRO A 337 26.29 9.14 6.07
CA PRO A 337 26.82 9.27 7.43
C PRO A 337 26.57 8.06 8.33
N TYR A 338 25.58 7.20 7.99
CA TYR A 338 25.15 6.11 8.85
C TYR A 338 25.67 4.77 8.32
N THR A 339 26.88 4.41 8.70
CA THR A 339 27.59 3.23 8.18
C THR A 339 27.96 2.20 9.26
N LYS A 340 27.70 2.51 10.52
CA LYS A 340 28.09 1.68 11.67
C LYS A 340 26.93 1.52 12.65
N PRO A 341 26.84 0.39 13.34
CA PRO A 341 25.91 0.23 14.46
C PRO A 341 26.06 1.34 15.50
N ASN A 342 24.98 1.63 16.20
CA ASN A 342 24.87 2.68 17.21
C ASN A 342 25.04 4.13 16.69
N GLN A 343 24.95 4.33 15.37
CA GLN A 343 24.91 5.69 14.82
C GLN A 343 23.49 6.26 14.81
N ARG A 344 22.49 5.48 14.41
CA ARG A 344 21.06 5.82 14.44
C ARG A 344 20.32 4.70 15.14
N VAL A 345 19.82 4.95 16.34
CA VAL A 345 19.05 3.99 17.14
C VAL A 345 17.76 4.64 17.58
N PHE A 346 16.65 3.93 17.40
CA PHE A 346 15.31 4.45 17.67
C PHE A 346 14.37 3.38 18.21
N ASN A 347 13.25 3.81 18.77
CA ASN A 347 12.18 2.96 19.24
C ASN A 347 11.02 2.98 18.26
N ILE A 348 10.31 1.86 18.13
CA ILE A 348 9.14 1.68 17.26
C ILE A 348 7.92 1.51 18.15
N TYR A 349 6.90 2.32 17.88
CA TYR A 349 5.62 2.27 18.57
C TYR A 349 4.51 1.99 17.55
N LEU A 350 3.64 1.03 17.86
CA LEU A 350 2.49 0.66 17.06
C LEU A 350 1.23 0.75 17.93
N ASN A 351 0.27 1.55 17.51
CA ASN A 351 -0.99 1.79 18.23
C ASN A 351 -0.76 2.13 19.71
N ASN A 352 0.16 3.08 19.97
CA ASN A 352 0.58 3.53 21.31
C ASN A 352 1.22 2.45 22.20
N GLN A 353 1.67 1.34 21.62
CA GLN A 353 2.38 0.26 22.30
C GLN A 353 3.82 0.18 21.81
N THR A 354 4.75 -0.10 22.68
CA THR A 354 6.16 -0.32 22.29
C THR A 354 6.27 -1.65 21.55
N ALA A 355 6.59 -1.57 20.26
CA ALA A 355 6.82 -2.74 19.42
C ALA A 355 8.29 -3.17 19.42
N MET A 356 9.22 -2.22 19.51
CA MET A 356 10.65 -2.49 19.58
C MET A 356 11.38 -1.32 20.24
N GLN A 357 12.34 -1.62 21.10
CA GLN A 357 13.33 -0.68 21.63
C GLN A 357 14.67 -0.93 20.97
N GLY A 358 15.46 0.13 20.77
CA GLY A 358 16.81 0.01 20.27
C GLY A 358 16.94 -0.51 18.84
N ALA A 359 16.02 -0.13 17.96
CA ALA A 359 16.06 -0.45 16.54
C ALA A 359 17.28 0.19 15.86
N ASP A 360 18.13 -0.62 15.24
CA ASP A 360 19.34 -0.19 14.52
C ASP A 360 19.42 -0.90 13.17
N VAL A 361 19.16 -0.13 12.10
CA VAL A 361 19.08 -0.68 10.74
C VAL A 361 20.41 -1.26 10.27
N ILE A 362 21.52 -0.60 10.59
CA ILE A 362 22.86 -1.11 10.22
C ILE A 362 23.19 -2.40 10.98
N GLN A 363 22.81 -2.49 12.26
CA GLN A 363 22.99 -3.72 13.01
C GLN A 363 22.18 -4.89 12.44
N TRP A 364 20.95 -4.62 11.97
CA TRP A 364 20.13 -5.66 11.32
C TRP A 364 20.66 -6.08 9.95
N ALA A 365 21.36 -5.18 9.28
CA ALA A 365 21.96 -5.39 7.96
C ALA A 365 23.38 -6.00 8.00
N ASP A 366 23.93 -6.24 9.19
CA ASP A 366 25.27 -6.83 9.34
C ASP A 366 25.36 -8.25 8.69
N PRO A 367 26.41 -8.57 7.95
CA PRO A 367 27.61 -7.79 7.66
C PRO A 367 27.52 -6.84 6.44
N ASN A 368 26.38 -6.75 5.76
CA ASN A 368 26.25 -6.07 4.47
C ASN A 368 26.22 -4.52 4.60
N GLY A 369 25.71 -4.00 5.72
CA GLY A 369 25.72 -2.56 6.03
C GLY A 369 24.75 -1.71 5.24
N ILE A 370 25.18 -0.50 4.88
CA ILE A 370 24.36 0.51 4.17
C ILE A 370 23.88 0.01 2.81
N GLY A 371 22.66 0.39 2.40
CA GLY A 371 22.05 -0.05 1.14
C GLY A 371 21.42 -1.44 1.17
N THR A 372 21.36 -2.06 2.35
CA THR A 372 20.82 -3.42 2.53
C THR A 372 19.39 -3.37 3.03
N PRO A 373 18.41 -3.86 2.25
CA PRO A 373 17.02 -4.01 2.66
C PRO A 373 16.86 -4.93 3.88
N VAL A 374 16.05 -4.47 4.83
CA VAL A 374 15.58 -5.25 5.98
C VAL A 374 14.10 -4.95 6.19
N TYR A 375 13.32 -5.91 6.65
CA TYR A 375 11.96 -5.66 7.11
C TYR A 375 11.69 -6.29 8.46
N LYS A 376 10.70 -5.77 9.17
CA LYS A 376 10.23 -6.30 10.45
C LYS A 376 8.72 -6.40 10.44
N ASP A 377 8.22 -7.55 10.89
CA ASP A 377 6.81 -7.87 10.94
C ASP A 377 6.31 -7.87 12.38
N TYR A 378 5.22 -7.16 12.60
CA TYR A 378 4.56 -7.06 13.90
C TYR A 378 3.09 -7.40 13.78
N VAL A 379 2.51 -8.05 14.78
CA VAL A 379 1.07 -8.21 14.91
C VAL A 379 0.57 -7.37 16.07
N VAL A 380 -0.43 -6.54 15.79
CA VAL A 380 -1.02 -5.62 16.77
C VAL A 380 -2.51 -5.88 16.86
N SER A 381 -3.03 -6.08 18.06
CA SER A 381 -4.46 -6.22 18.30
C SER A 381 -5.10 -4.86 18.52
N THR A 382 -6.25 -4.62 17.89
CA THR A 382 -7.09 -3.47 18.17
C THR A 382 -8.34 -3.90 18.93
N VAL A 383 -8.90 -3.00 19.73
CA VAL A 383 -10.08 -3.27 20.56
C VAL A 383 -11.19 -2.28 20.23
N GLY A 384 -12.42 -2.65 20.51
CA GLY A 384 -13.58 -1.80 20.30
C GLY A 384 -14.35 -2.14 19.02
N SER A 385 -15.09 -1.17 18.51
CA SER A 385 -15.91 -1.27 17.30
C SER A 385 -15.87 0.06 16.53
N GLY A 386 -16.15 0.03 15.24
CA GLY A 386 -16.08 1.22 14.39
C GLY A 386 -14.74 1.40 13.72
N ILE A 387 -14.50 2.58 13.20
CA ILE A 387 -13.22 2.99 12.62
C ILE A 387 -12.41 3.70 13.69
N MET A 388 -11.11 3.42 13.76
CA MET A 388 -10.20 4.03 14.72
C MET A 388 -8.91 4.48 14.05
N ASP A 389 -8.21 5.42 14.67
CA ASP A 389 -6.88 5.83 14.27
C ASP A 389 -5.85 4.82 14.80
N PHE A 390 -5.07 4.26 13.88
CA PHE A 390 -3.96 3.38 14.16
C PHE A 390 -2.65 4.17 13.99
N TRP A 391 -1.85 4.23 15.04
CA TRP A 391 -0.65 5.04 15.09
C TRP A 391 0.60 4.19 14.82
N VAL A 392 1.45 4.66 13.91
CA VAL A 392 2.80 4.15 13.70
C VAL A 392 3.76 5.29 14.02
N ALA A 393 4.60 5.14 15.01
CA ALA A 393 5.49 6.20 15.46
C ALA A 393 6.91 5.70 15.72
N LEU A 394 7.89 6.54 15.40
CA LEU A 394 9.30 6.32 15.65
C LEU A 394 9.84 7.45 16.52
N HIS A 395 10.74 7.12 17.48
CA HIS A 395 11.40 8.08 18.35
C HIS A 395 12.85 7.69 18.59
N PRO A 396 13.81 8.61 18.59
CA PRO A 396 15.20 8.30 18.89
C PRO A 396 15.34 7.64 20.27
N ASP A 397 16.16 6.59 20.36
CA ASP A 397 16.45 5.96 21.64
C ASP A 397 17.52 6.73 22.40
N ALA A 398 17.09 7.47 23.43
CA ALA A 398 18.01 8.25 24.27
C ALA A 398 18.87 7.40 25.19
N GLU A 399 18.43 6.19 25.54
CA GLU A 399 19.10 5.32 26.52
C GLU A 399 20.39 4.73 25.94
N THR A 400 20.38 4.37 24.66
CA THR A 400 21.55 3.85 23.94
C THR A 400 22.58 4.94 23.64
N LYS A 401 22.23 6.21 23.77
CA LYS A 401 23.09 7.38 23.45
C LYS A 401 23.69 7.28 22.04
N PRO A 402 22.86 7.17 21.00
CA PRO A 402 23.32 7.02 19.64
C PRO A 402 24.15 8.24 19.21
N GLN A 403 24.95 8.08 18.16
CA GLN A 403 25.71 9.19 17.60
C GLN A 403 24.80 10.28 17.04
N TYR A 404 23.67 9.87 16.39
CA TYR A 404 22.67 10.74 15.85
C TYR A 404 21.29 10.38 16.41
N TYR A 405 20.62 11.35 16.98
CA TYR A 405 19.27 11.20 17.53
C TYR A 405 18.26 11.37 16.41
N ASP A 406 17.99 10.30 15.69
CA ASP A 406 17.15 10.30 14.48
C ASP A 406 16.49 8.92 14.31
N ALA A 407 15.46 8.83 13.49
CA ALA A 407 14.79 7.60 13.08
C ALA A 407 14.55 7.60 11.57
N ILE A 408 14.42 6.42 10.97
CA ILE A 408 14.20 6.26 9.53
C ILE A 408 13.16 5.19 9.25
N LEU A 409 12.36 5.37 8.19
CA LEU A 409 11.47 4.37 7.62
C LEU A 409 11.45 4.54 6.09
N ASN A 410 11.49 3.42 5.36
CA ASN A 410 11.49 3.37 3.91
C ASN A 410 10.13 2.96 3.33
N GLY A 411 9.42 2.05 3.98
CA GLY A 411 8.12 1.58 3.52
C GLY A 411 7.29 0.97 4.64
N MET A 412 5.99 0.89 4.39
CA MET A 412 5.03 0.34 5.36
C MET A 412 3.93 -0.41 4.65
N GLU A 413 3.60 -1.61 5.13
CA GLU A 413 2.40 -2.34 4.74
C GLU A 413 1.58 -2.67 6.00
N VAL A 414 0.27 -2.51 5.90
CA VAL A 414 -0.67 -2.85 6.98
C VAL A 414 -1.75 -3.76 6.43
N PHE A 415 -1.82 -4.97 6.97
CA PHE A 415 -2.77 -6.00 6.57
C PHE A 415 -3.71 -6.33 7.72
N LYS A 416 -5.02 -6.26 7.46
CA LYS A 416 -6.03 -6.74 8.40
C LYS A 416 -6.10 -8.27 8.33
N LEU A 417 -5.96 -8.94 9.46
CA LEU A 417 -6.06 -10.39 9.57
C LEU A 417 -7.52 -10.82 9.69
N GLN A 418 -7.89 -11.93 9.05
CA GLN A 418 -9.23 -12.47 9.22
C GLN A 418 -9.50 -12.89 10.67
N LEU A 419 -10.74 -12.73 11.10
CA LEU A 419 -11.22 -13.25 12.37
C LEU A 419 -11.36 -14.79 12.32
N THR A 420 -11.45 -15.42 13.48
CA THR A 420 -11.63 -16.88 13.62
C THR A 420 -12.88 -17.42 12.90
N ASN A 421 -13.89 -16.57 12.68
CA ASN A 421 -15.09 -16.91 11.89
C ASN A 421 -14.91 -16.72 10.37
N GLY A 422 -13.70 -16.42 9.90
CA GLY A 422 -13.40 -16.19 8.50
C GLY A 422 -13.75 -14.78 7.98
N SER A 423 -14.05 -13.82 8.85
CA SER A 423 -14.48 -12.48 8.42
C SER A 423 -13.30 -11.51 8.27
N LEU A 424 -13.30 -10.75 7.15
CA LEU A 424 -12.50 -9.54 6.92
C LEU A 424 -13.37 -8.28 6.82
N VAL A 425 -14.64 -8.40 7.17
CA VAL A 425 -15.66 -7.37 6.95
C VAL A 425 -15.33 -6.10 7.72
N GLY A 426 -15.17 -4.99 6.99
CA GLY A 426 -15.07 -3.64 7.54
C GLY A 426 -16.39 -2.90 7.45
N LEU A 427 -16.47 -1.76 8.11
CA LEU A 427 -17.62 -0.86 8.03
C LEU A 427 -17.53 0.00 6.77
N ASN A 428 -18.68 0.34 6.18
CA ASN A 428 -18.71 1.44 5.24
C ASN A 428 -18.39 2.74 6.00
N PRO A 429 -17.40 3.52 5.58
CA PRO A 429 -17.12 4.78 6.24
C PRO A 429 -18.30 5.75 6.06
N VAL A 430 -18.54 6.56 7.08
CA VAL A 430 -19.55 7.62 7.04
C VAL A 430 -18.84 8.93 6.70
N PRO A 431 -19.35 9.76 5.78
CA PRO A 431 -18.80 11.07 5.54
C PRO A 431 -18.73 11.85 6.86
N SER A 432 -17.59 12.44 7.17
CA SER A 432 -17.45 13.31 8.33
C SER A 432 -18.45 14.46 8.20
N ALA A 433 -19.31 14.68 9.18
CA ALA A 433 -20.29 15.75 9.20
C ALA A 433 -19.65 17.16 9.23
N ASP A 434 -18.36 17.23 9.60
CA ASP A 434 -17.57 18.46 9.59
C ASP A 434 -16.16 18.18 9.05
N PRO A 435 -15.69 18.93 8.01
CA PRO A 435 -14.27 19.07 7.78
C PRO A 435 -13.67 19.81 8.99
N PRO A 436 -12.43 19.48 9.44
CA PRO A 436 -11.80 20.23 10.51
C PRO A 436 -11.82 21.72 10.15
N ALA A 437 -12.44 22.52 11.02
CA ALA A 437 -12.59 23.94 10.84
C ALA A 437 -11.21 24.60 10.83
N HIS A 438 -10.63 24.81 9.69
CA HIS A 438 -9.71 25.91 9.45
C HIS A 438 -10.55 27.15 9.20
N SER A 439 -10.64 28.00 10.22
CA SER A 439 -11.23 29.32 10.14
C SER A 439 -10.54 30.17 9.07
N GLY A 440 -11.25 30.32 7.95
CA GLY A 440 -10.87 31.20 6.84
C GLY A 440 -12.09 31.38 5.96
N SER A 441 -12.77 32.49 6.18
CA SER A 441 -13.91 32.98 5.38
C SER A 441 -13.64 32.96 3.88
N GLY A 442 -14.58 32.43 3.09
CA GLY A 442 -14.73 32.79 1.68
C GLY A 442 -14.99 31.67 0.70
N ASP A 443 -16.23 31.60 0.25
CA ASP A 443 -16.72 31.06 -1.04
C ASP A 443 -16.43 29.60 -1.46
N LYS A 444 -17.53 28.88 -1.55
CA LYS A 444 -17.63 27.55 -2.18
C LYS A 444 -17.13 27.61 -3.63
N LYS A 445 -15.93 27.13 -3.88
CA LYS A 445 -15.45 26.71 -5.20
C LYS A 445 -14.81 25.33 -5.10
N SER A 446 -15.25 24.46 -6.02
CA SER A 446 -14.78 23.12 -6.32
C SER A 446 -13.30 22.88 -6.02
N LEU A 447 -12.99 21.91 -5.13
CA LEU A 447 -11.64 21.45 -4.78
C LEU A 447 -11.13 20.40 -5.79
N VAL A 448 -11.06 20.77 -7.05
CA VAL A 448 -10.35 19.98 -8.08
C VAL A 448 -9.28 20.84 -8.74
N ALA A 449 -8.44 21.51 -7.97
CA ALA A 449 -7.15 22.01 -8.43
C ALA A 449 -6.33 22.68 -7.31
N PRO A 450 -5.43 22.00 -6.64
CA PRO A 450 -4.25 22.73 -6.20
C PRO A 450 -2.90 22.09 -6.56
N ILE A 451 -2.83 20.92 -7.24
CA ILE A 451 -1.53 20.29 -7.50
C ILE A 451 -0.81 20.89 -8.71
N VAL A 452 -1.54 21.42 -9.70
CA VAL A 452 -0.91 22.09 -10.87
C VAL A 452 -0.55 23.55 -10.57
N GLY A 453 -1.25 24.23 -9.64
CA GLY A 453 -1.00 25.63 -9.27
C GLY A 453 0.27 25.83 -8.40
N GLY A 454 0.64 24.85 -7.59
CA GLY A 454 1.78 24.97 -6.67
C GLY A 454 3.14 25.02 -7.38
N VAL A 455 3.32 24.26 -8.45
CA VAL A 455 4.59 24.23 -9.20
C VAL A 455 4.77 25.49 -10.05
N ILE A 456 3.72 25.99 -10.67
CA ILE A 456 3.78 27.23 -11.49
C ILE A 456 3.89 28.46 -10.59
N GLY A 457 3.19 28.49 -9.46
CA GLY A 457 3.29 29.58 -8.48
C GLY A 457 4.66 29.68 -7.80
N GLY A 458 5.24 28.53 -7.43
CA GLY A 458 6.58 28.46 -6.84
C GLY A 458 7.69 28.93 -7.78
N LEU A 459 7.63 28.55 -9.05
CA LEU A 459 8.58 29.02 -10.08
C LEU A 459 8.45 30.50 -10.37
N ALA A 460 7.23 31.07 -10.35
CA ALA A 460 7.02 32.51 -10.54
C ALA A 460 7.57 33.33 -9.37
N VAL A 461 7.41 32.87 -8.13
CA VAL A 461 7.98 33.56 -6.94
C VAL A 461 9.50 33.48 -6.94
N LEU A 462 10.08 32.32 -7.33
CA LEU A 462 11.55 32.21 -7.45
C LEU A 462 12.10 33.08 -8.59
N ALA A 463 11.40 33.19 -9.72
CA ALA A 463 11.80 34.06 -10.83
C ALA A 463 11.72 35.56 -10.44
N LEU A 464 10.66 35.97 -9.73
CA LEU A 464 10.53 37.36 -9.20
C LEU A 464 11.60 37.67 -8.15
N GLY A 465 11.90 36.74 -7.23
CA GLY A 465 12.97 36.86 -6.26
C GLY A 465 14.34 37.01 -6.92
N TYR A 466 14.60 36.21 -7.96
CA TYR A 466 15.84 36.27 -8.73
C TYR A 466 15.97 37.58 -9.53
N CYS A 467 14.90 38.05 -10.16
CA CYS A 467 14.87 39.38 -10.82
C CYS A 467 15.09 40.53 -9.84
N CYS A 468 14.47 40.49 -8.66
CA CYS A 468 14.72 41.50 -7.61
C CYS A 468 16.16 41.46 -7.10
N PHE A 469 16.75 40.26 -6.98
CA PHE A 469 18.16 40.14 -6.58
C PHE A 469 19.12 40.70 -7.63
N ILE A 470 18.90 40.44 -8.92
CA ILE A 470 19.69 41.00 -10.02
C ILE A 470 19.52 42.53 -10.09
N CYS A 471 18.30 43.04 -9.94
CA CYS A 471 18.06 44.49 -9.91
C CYS A 471 18.76 45.16 -8.72
N LYS A 472 18.75 44.57 -7.53
CA LYS A 472 19.52 45.06 -6.38
C LYS A 472 21.02 45.01 -6.61
N ARG A 473 21.54 43.95 -7.23
CA ARG A 473 22.96 43.85 -7.59
C ARG A 473 23.39 44.92 -8.62
N ARG A 474 22.58 45.16 -9.66
CA ARG A 474 22.84 46.21 -10.66
C ARG A 474 22.76 47.61 -10.06
N ARG A 475 21.83 47.88 -9.13
CA ARG A 475 21.78 49.18 -8.40
C ARG A 475 22.97 49.40 -7.45
N LYS A 476 23.54 48.32 -6.86
CA LYS A 476 24.77 48.41 -6.08
C LYS A 476 26.01 48.62 -6.95
N ALA A 477 26.08 48.00 -8.12
CA ALA A 477 27.16 48.19 -9.09
C ALA A 477 27.15 49.59 -9.71
N ALA A 478 25.96 50.16 -9.98
CA ALA A 478 25.81 51.54 -10.48
C ALA A 478 26.13 52.62 -9.41
N LYS A 479 26.09 52.30 -8.09
CA LYS A 479 26.54 53.19 -7.01
C LYS A 479 28.03 53.10 -6.71
N ALA A 480 28.73 52.09 -7.22
CA ALA A 480 30.17 51.90 -7.03
C ALA A 480 31.02 52.50 -8.16
N SER A 481 30.41 52.87 -9.29
CA SER A 481 31.07 53.65 -10.36
C SER A 481 30.57 55.09 -10.32
N GLY A 482 31.09 55.82 -9.35
CA GLY A 482 30.96 57.29 -9.35
C GLY A 482 31.79 57.89 -10.46
N MET A 483 31.15 58.58 -11.39
CA MET A 483 31.74 59.61 -12.16
C MET A 483 30.72 60.67 -12.56
N SER A 484 31.10 61.90 -12.33
CA SER A 484 30.39 63.14 -12.37
C SER A 484 30.03 63.66 -13.76
N ASP A 485 28.92 64.40 -13.78
CA ASP A 485 28.60 65.62 -14.55
C ASP A 485 28.99 65.77 -16.03
N GLY A 486 27.98 66.09 -16.82
CA GLY A 486 28.13 66.67 -18.13
C GLY A 486 26.81 66.89 -18.86
N HIS A 487 26.42 68.14 -18.86
CA HIS A 487 25.21 68.74 -19.46
C HIS A 487 24.97 68.45 -20.94
N SER A 488 23.69 68.65 -21.29
CA SER A 488 23.10 69.16 -22.55
C SER A 488 22.74 68.15 -23.60
N GLY A 489 21.49 68.10 -24.06
CA GLY A 489 20.88 68.84 -25.09
C GLY A 489 19.80 68.04 -25.77
N TRP A 490 18.64 68.53 -25.74
CA TRP A 490 17.48 68.51 -26.63
C TRP A 490 17.70 68.02 -28.10
N LEU A 491 16.83 67.23 -28.73
CA LEU A 491 15.50 67.39 -29.28
C LEU A 491 15.14 66.18 -30.18
N PRO A 492 13.85 66.06 -30.60
CA PRO A 492 13.27 64.85 -31.16
C PRO A 492 13.17 64.92 -32.69
N LEU A 493 12.73 63.87 -33.33
CA LEU A 493 12.01 63.80 -34.63
C LEU A 493 12.02 62.33 -35.10
N SER A 494 10.99 61.76 -35.38
CA SER A 494 9.81 61.79 -36.26
C SER A 494 9.79 60.53 -37.10
N LEU A 495 8.64 59.91 -37.05
CA LEU A 495 7.95 59.13 -38.09
C LEU A 495 8.68 58.99 -39.44
N ASP A 496 8.81 57.78 -39.92
CA ASP A 496 8.25 57.55 -41.27
C ASP A 496 7.81 56.09 -41.49
N GLN A 497 6.76 56.01 -42.27
CA GLN A 497 6.11 54.83 -42.77
C GLN A 497 6.84 54.26 -44.00
N GLY A 498 6.65 53.02 -44.27
CA GLY A 498 6.92 52.47 -45.60
C GLY A 498 6.99 50.96 -45.61
N ARG A 499 5.89 50.27 -45.66
CA ARG A 499 5.20 49.68 -46.84
C ARG A 499 6.02 48.71 -47.72
N ASN A 500 5.55 47.53 -47.72
CA ASN A 500 5.38 46.62 -48.88
C ASN A 500 6.44 45.58 -49.27
N LYS A 501 6.01 44.38 -49.24
CA LYS A 501 5.69 43.38 -50.30
C LYS A 501 6.61 42.16 -50.42
N LYS A 502 5.91 41.01 -50.28
CA LYS A 502 5.97 39.81 -51.13
C LYS A 502 7.32 39.15 -51.43
N LEU A 503 7.52 37.96 -50.96
CA LEU A 503 7.24 36.70 -51.69
C LEU A 503 7.13 35.60 -50.67
#